data_175a540048f199322f5289c2238f64ed
#
_entry.id   175a540048f199322f5289c2238f64ed
#
_cell.length_a   1.000
_cell.length_b   1.000
_cell.length_c   1.000
_cell.angle_alpha   90.00
_cell.angle_beta   90.00
_cell.angle_gamma   90.00
#
_symmetry.space_group_name_H-M   'P 1'
#
loop_
_entity.id
_entity.type
_entity.pdbx_description
1 polymer ?
#
loop_
_entity_poly.entity_id
_entity_poly.type
_entity_poly.pdbx_seq_one_letter_code
_entity_poly.pdbx_strand_id
1 'polypeptide(L)'
;MSETRLRVLFANHNGRNADGGGGKVLYETVDGLRALGVDVEVTTELRPDVSGFDVVHAFNIWPLETSLPQIRHLAAAGVPLVWEPIFSDLHEFTWAMRAIRLFAELIPDTPDWQSVGAAIESSTLIVDGMSRWAPNEIVPGYFAAVAEMFAAASHISVCSLHEIGMLARIAPSVHTPFTVVPHGVAASDFSGASAADFTERYGLADFILCVGNVEPRKNQLMLVEAARALEREIVLIGPNDPADSDYLALCRLRGGDRFSYIDWLPRGLIASAYKAAAVHVLPSFAEGSALSTMEAAAAGCAIVTSNRGSELEYYGDLTYTCDPLSPASIRIAIERALRDPLGEQLAAHMGAFTWARTAEATLGAYRRTLAAHNSG
;
A
#
# COMPACT_ATOMS: atom_id res chain seq x y z
N MET A 1 -10.99 -39.50 15.52
CA MET A 1 -11.91 -38.36 15.62
C MET A 1 -11.53 -37.46 14.48
N SER A 2 -12.40 -37.17 13.51
CA SER A 2 -12.16 -36.20 12.46
C SER A 2 -11.99 -34.86 13.17
N GLU A 3 -10.78 -34.25 13.11
CA GLU A 3 -10.64 -32.85 13.52
C GLU A 3 -11.61 -32.03 12.68
N THR A 4 -12.54 -31.35 13.34
CA THR A 4 -13.50 -30.50 12.67
C THR A 4 -12.69 -29.39 12.00
N ARG A 5 -12.79 -29.31 10.70
CA ARG A 5 -12.07 -28.33 9.88
C ARG A 5 -12.51 -26.91 10.29
N LEU A 6 -11.56 -26.02 10.59
CA LEU A 6 -11.84 -24.63 10.93
C LEU A 6 -12.57 -23.95 9.76
N ARG A 7 -13.73 -23.33 10.03
CA ARG A 7 -14.53 -22.59 9.05
C ARG A 7 -14.41 -21.09 9.28
N VAL A 8 -13.98 -20.36 8.26
CA VAL A 8 -13.73 -18.92 8.32
C VAL A 8 -14.55 -18.21 7.25
N LEU A 9 -15.29 -17.17 7.65
CA LEU A 9 -15.88 -16.22 6.72
C LEU A 9 -14.94 -15.03 6.56
N PHE A 10 -14.43 -14.82 5.34
CA PHE A 10 -13.60 -13.66 4.99
C PHE A 10 -14.51 -12.58 4.40
N ALA A 11 -14.76 -11.52 5.15
CA ALA A 11 -15.70 -10.45 4.80
C ALA A 11 -14.97 -9.22 4.26
N ASN A 12 -15.10 -8.97 2.96
CA ASN A 12 -14.57 -7.79 2.28
C ASN A 12 -15.73 -6.92 1.79
N HIS A 13 -16.02 -5.83 2.50
CA HIS A 13 -17.12 -4.91 2.17
C HIS A 13 -16.95 -4.17 0.84
N ASN A 14 -15.79 -4.26 0.19
CA ASN A 14 -15.44 -3.56 -1.04
C ASN A 14 -15.09 -4.53 -2.17
N GLY A 15 -16.09 -4.98 -2.90
CA GLY A 15 -15.92 -5.87 -4.05
C GLY A 15 -15.14 -5.25 -5.23
N ARG A 16 -14.89 -3.93 -5.22
CA ARG A 16 -14.21 -3.23 -6.32
C ARG A 16 -12.69 -3.35 -6.32
N ASN A 17 -12.09 -3.77 -5.21
CA ASN A 17 -10.63 -3.86 -5.05
C ASN A 17 -10.04 -5.23 -5.39
N ALA A 18 -10.74 -6.08 -6.14
CA ALA A 18 -10.25 -7.40 -6.51
C ALA A 18 -8.93 -7.34 -7.31
N ASP A 19 -8.75 -6.31 -8.12
CA ASP A 19 -7.59 -6.15 -9.01
C ASP A 19 -6.45 -5.30 -8.43
N GLY A 20 -6.62 -4.72 -7.23
CA GLY A 20 -5.61 -3.88 -6.56
C GLY A 20 -4.75 -4.65 -5.56
N GLY A 21 -3.77 -3.94 -4.96
CA GLY A 21 -2.88 -4.53 -3.96
C GLY A 21 -3.62 -5.18 -2.78
N GLY A 22 -4.69 -4.55 -2.28
CA GLY A 22 -5.53 -5.12 -1.22
C GLY A 22 -6.23 -6.40 -1.65
N GLY A 23 -6.78 -6.45 -2.88
CA GLY A 23 -7.37 -7.68 -3.42
C GLY A 23 -6.36 -8.82 -3.52
N LYS A 24 -5.13 -8.51 -3.95
CA LYS A 24 -4.05 -9.51 -4.00
C LYS A 24 -3.74 -10.06 -2.60
N VAL A 25 -3.61 -9.21 -1.59
CA VAL A 25 -3.40 -9.65 -0.19
C VAL A 25 -4.52 -10.58 0.24
N LEU A 26 -5.77 -10.19 0.02
CA LEU A 26 -6.93 -11.01 0.39
C LEU A 26 -6.88 -12.40 -0.24
N TYR A 27 -6.79 -12.47 -1.57
CA TYR A 27 -6.89 -13.76 -2.27
C TYR A 27 -5.69 -14.66 -2.04
N GLU A 28 -4.49 -14.15 -1.98
CA GLU A 28 -3.28 -14.92 -1.65
C GLU A 28 -3.34 -15.46 -0.21
N THR A 29 -3.87 -14.67 0.74
CA THR A 29 -4.10 -15.12 2.12
C THR A 29 -5.16 -16.22 2.18
N VAL A 30 -6.28 -16.04 1.48
CA VAL A 30 -7.36 -17.04 1.40
C VAL A 30 -6.85 -18.35 0.79
N ASP A 31 -6.13 -18.30 -0.30
CA ASP A 31 -5.59 -19.48 -0.96
C ASP A 31 -4.55 -20.19 -0.10
N GLY A 32 -3.69 -19.42 0.59
CA GLY A 32 -2.77 -19.99 1.58
C GLY A 32 -3.46 -20.66 2.76
N LEU A 33 -4.52 -20.08 3.29
CA LEU A 33 -5.33 -20.67 4.36
C LEU A 33 -6.03 -21.98 3.89
N ARG A 34 -6.57 -21.99 2.68
CA ARG A 34 -7.15 -23.21 2.07
C ARG A 34 -6.10 -24.31 1.92
N ALA A 35 -4.89 -23.96 1.51
CA ALA A 35 -3.77 -24.92 1.42
C ALA A 35 -3.39 -25.50 2.80
N LEU A 36 -3.60 -24.74 3.89
CA LEU A 36 -3.42 -25.20 5.28
C LEU A 36 -4.63 -25.99 5.81
N GLY A 37 -5.64 -26.26 4.99
CA GLY A 37 -6.80 -27.06 5.36
C GLY A 37 -7.93 -26.28 6.03
N VAL A 38 -7.90 -24.94 6.03
CA VAL A 38 -9.00 -24.10 6.52
C VAL A 38 -10.11 -24.05 5.47
N ASP A 39 -11.36 -24.12 5.90
CA ASP A 39 -12.53 -23.93 5.03
C ASP A 39 -12.86 -22.42 5.01
N VAL A 40 -12.51 -21.75 3.90
CA VAL A 40 -12.65 -20.29 3.78
C VAL A 40 -13.69 -19.95 2.74
N GLU A 41 -14.71 -19.22 3.17
CA GLU A 41 -15.69 -18.56 2.30
C GLU A 41 -15.41 -17.07 2.26
N VAL A 42 -15.56 -16.45 1.07
CA VAL A 42 -15.37 -15.00 0.88
C VAL A 42 -16.70 -14.36 0.55
N THR A 43 -17.05 -13.27 1.22
CA THR A 43 -18.27 -12.51 0.97
C THR A 43 -17.97 -11.01 0.80
N THR A 44 -18.81 -10.35 -0.01
CA THR A 44 -18.84 -8.89 -0.15
C THR A 44 -20.10 -8.26 0.45
N GLU A 45 -20.93 -9.07 1.08
CA GLU A 45 -22.16 -8.60 1.71
C GLU A 45 -21.84 -7.72 2.93
N LEU A 46 -22.63 -6.66 3.11
CA LEU A 46 -22.50 -5.78 4.28
C LEU A 46 -23.12 -6.41 5.54
N ARG A 47 -23.98 -7.39 5.38
CA ARG A 47 -24.67 -8.11 6.47
C ARG A 47 -24.75 -9.59 6.16
N PRO A 48 -23.60 -10.29 6.07
CA PRO A 48 -23.62 -11.72 5.77
C PRO A 48 -24.17 -12.53 6.94
N ASP A 49 -24.74 -13.70 6.63
CA ASP A 49 -25.00 -14.71 7.64
C ASP A 49 -23.68 -15.33 8.08
N VAL A 50 -23.40 -15.25 9.37
CA VAL A 50 -22.17 -15.81 9.98
C VAL A 50 -22.41 -17.13 10.68
N SER A 51 -23.63 -17.71 10.59
CA SER A 51 -23.97 -18.96 11.25
C SER A 51 -23.12 -20.11 10.73
N GLY A 52 -22.55 -20.89 11.65
CA GLY A 52 -21.70 -22.05 11.30
C GLY A 52 -20.27 -21.71 10.91
N PHE A 53 -19.81 -20.48 11.07
CA PHE A 53 -18.39 -20.12 11.01
C PHE A 53 -17.81 -20.04 12.42
N ASP A 54 -16.55 -20.46 12.55
CA ASP A 54 -15.81 -20.41 13.81
C ASP A 54 -15.18 -19.04 14.05
N VAL A 55 -14.77 -18.38 12.95
CA VAL A 55 -14.13 -17.05 12.94
C VAL A 55 -14.67 -16.25 11.76
N VAL A 56 -14.86 -14.96 11.98
CA VAL A 56 -15.08 -14.00 10.90
C VAL A 56 -13.84 -13.12 10.77
N HIS A 57 -13.30 -12.98 9.55
CA HIS A 57 -12.20 -12.11 9.23
C HIS A 57 -12.68 -10.95 8.38
N ALA A 58 -12.80 -9.76 8.98
CA ALA A 58 -13.15 -8.55 8.27
C ALA A 58 -11.89 -7.89 7.68
N PHE A 59 -11.97 -7.49 6.42
CA PHE A 59 -10.82 -7.01 5.67
C PHE A 59 -11.04 -5.58 5.16
N ASN A 60 -10.02 -4.74 5.28
CA ASN A 60 -9.95 -3.37 4.85
C ASN A 60 -10.82 -2.40 5.66
N ILE A 61 -10.38 -1.13 5.71
CA ILE A 61 -11.09 -0.04 6.35
C ILE A 61 -11.86 0.82 5.34
N TRP A 62 -11.43 0.82 4.07
CA TRP A 62 -11.96 1.71 3.05
C TRP A 62 -12.92 1.04 2.08
N PRO A 63 -14.03 1.73 1.71
CA PRO A 63 -14.52 3.01 2.24
C PRO A 63 -15.25 2.84 3.58
N LEU A 64 -15.19 3.87 4.43
CA LEU A 64 -15.68 3.84 5.80
C LEU A 64 -17.21 3.65 5.88
N GLU A 65 -17.95 4.21 4.92
CA GLU A 65 -19.42 4.09 4.83
C GLU A 65 -19.91 2.66 4.63
N THR A 66 -19.06 1.75 4.20
CA THR A 66 -19.38 0.32 4.05
C THR A 66 -18.69 -0.55 5.09
N SER A 67 -17.44 -0.23 5.46
CA SER A 67 -16.69 -1.01 6.46
C SER A 67 -17.29 -0.92 7.86
N LEU A 68 -17.63 0.28 8.34
CA LEU A 68 -18.20 0.47 9.67
C LEU A 68 -19.53 -0.27 9.86
N PRO A 69 -20.54 -0.17 8.95
CA PRO A 69 -21.76 -0.98 9.05
C PRO A 69 -21.51 -2.48 9.03
N GLN A 70 -20.54 -2.96 8.22
CA GLN A 70 -20.19 -4.39 8.19
C GLN A 70 -19.58 -4.83 9.51
N ILE A 71 -18.58 -4.11 10.05
CA ILE A 71 -17.94 -4.42 11.33
C ILE A 71 -18.97 -4.43 12.48
N ARG A 72 -19.89 -3.45 12.54
CA ARG A 72 -20.97 -3.42 13.53
C ARG A 72 -21.86 -4.67 13.47
N HIS A 73 -22.22 -5.08 12.26
CA HIS A 73 -23.03 -6.28 12.05
C HIS A 73 -22.29 -7.54 12.50
N LEU A 74 -21.03 -7.71 12.10
CA LEU A 74 -20.20 -8.86 12.43
C LEU A 74 -19.92 -8.94 13.94
N ALA A 75 -19.61 -7.85 14.58
CA ALA A 75 -19.39 -7.79 16.05
C ALA A 75 -20.66 -8.16 16.86
N ALA A 76 -21.83 -7.72 16.38
CA ALA A 76 -23.11 -8.03 17.03
C ALA A 76 -23.52 -9.51 16.91
N ALA A 77 -22.94 -10.25 15.97
CA ALA A 77 -23.28 -11.65 15.73
C ALA A 77 -22.67 -12.64 16.77
N GLY A 78 -21.71 -12.19 17.58
CA GLY A 78 -21.11 -12.99 18.66
C GLY A 78 -20.09 -14.04 18.21
N VAL A 79 -19.77 -14.11 16.91
CA VAL A 79 -18.67 -14.93 16.37
C VAL A 79 -17.36 -14.15 16.55
N PRO A 80 -16.23 -14.80 16.94
CA PRO A 80 -14.94 -14.13 17.06
C PRO A 80 -14.55 -13.36 15.80
N LEU A 81 -14.33 -12.05 15.94
CA LEU A 81 -14.04 -11.14 14.84
C LEU A 81 -12.55 -10.80 14.79
N VAL A 82 -11.86 -11.25 13.77
CA VAL A 82 -10.52 -10.77 13.42
C VAL A 82 -10.67 -9.63 12.41
N TRP A 83 -10.01 -8.51 12.64
CA TRP A 83 -10.04 -7.38 11.71
C TRP A 83 -8.65 -7.11 11.15
N GLU A 84 -8.54 -7.07 9.81
CA GLU A 84 -7.34 -6.66 9.07
C GLU A 84 -7.61 -5.32 8.38
N PRO A 85 -7.21 -4.19 8.98
CA PRO A 85 -7.63 -2.86 8.54
C PRO A 85 -6.98 -2.38 7.24
N ILE A 86 -5.78 -2.84 6.90
CA ILE A 86 -4.95 -2.27 5.83
C ILE A 86 -4.86 -0.75 6.01
N PHE A 87 -4.52 -0.35 7.23
CA PHE A 87 -4.58 1.05 7.63
C PHE A 87 -3.32 1.83 7.23
N SER A 88 -3.53 3.02 6.68
CA SER A 88 -2.47 3.99 6.39
C SER A 88 -2.91 5.37 6.89
N ASP A 89 -2.00 6.07 7.56
CA ASP A 89 -2.20 7.45 7.99
C ASP A 89 -2.00 8.41 6.82
N LEU A 90 -3.05 9.13 6.44
CA LEU A 90 -3.04 10.05 5.30
C LEU A 90 -2.93 11.54 5.70
N HIS A 91 -2.63 11.86 6.97
CA HIS A 91 -2.54 13.24 7.45
C HIS A 91 -1.54 14.07 6.65
N GLU A 92 -0.31 13.58 6.57
CA GLU A 92 0.78 14.27 5.87
C GLU A 92 0.48 14.40 4.39
N PHE A 93 -0.08 13.34 3.78
CA PHE A 93 -0.54 13.36 2.40
C PHE A 93 -1.57 14.48 2.17
N THR A 94 -2.56 14.58 3.04
CA THR A 94 -3.61 15.59 2.98
C THR A 94 -3.03 17.01 2.95
N TRP A 95 -2.08 17.29 3.82
CA TRP A 95 -1.40 18.58 3.86
C TRP A 95 -0.51 18.82 2.64
N ALA A 96 0.25 17.81 2.23
CA ALA A 96 1.14 17.90 1.08
C ALA A 96 0.37 18.13 -0.22
N MET A 97 -0.82 17.50 -0.40
CA MET A 97 -1.67 17.72 -1.56
C MET A 97 -2.13 19.16 -1.72
N ARG A 98 -2.35 19.87 -0.62
CA ARG A 98 -2.62 21.31 -0.67
C ARG A 98 -1.45 22.06 -1.32
N ALA A 99 -0.24 21.77 -0.84
CA ALA A 99 0.97 22.40 -1.38
C ALA A 99 1.19 22.05 -2.85
N ILE A 100 1.08 20.75 -3.23
CA ILE A 100 1.30 20.28 -4.61
C ILE A 100 0.30 20.91 -5.59
N ARG A 101 -0.99 20.99 -5.26
CA ARG A 101 -1.98 21.66 -6.10
C ARG A 101 -1.70 23.15 -6.25
N LEU A 102 -1.34 23.81 -5.16
CA LEU A 102 -0.94 25.23 -5.21
C LEU A 102 0.30 25.42 -6.09
N PHE A 103 1.27 24.54 -6.01
CA PHE A 103 2.41 24.56 -6.92
C PHE A 103 1.98 24.36 -8.37
N ALA A 104 1.11 23.40 -8.66
CA ALA A 104 0.62 23.13 -10.02
C ALA A 104 -0.13 24.32 -10.63
N GLU A 105 -0.91 25.06 -9.83
CA GLU A 105 -1.66 26.23 -10.28
C GLU A 105 -0.77 27.48 -10.40
N LEU A 106 0.31 27.56 -9.64
CA LEU A 106 1.18 28.75 -9.53
C LEU A 106 2.47 28.68 -10.33
N ILE A 107 2.82 27.51 -10.91
CA ILE A 107 4.04 27.38 -11.69
C ILE A 107 3.81 27.59 -13.19
N PRO A 108 4.02 28.81 -13.68
CA PRO A 108 4.81 29.04 -14.86
C PRO A 108 6.25 29.36 -14.42
N ASP A 109 7.20 28.56 -14.82
CA ASP A 109 8.66 28.73 -14.88
C ASP A 109 9.46 29.33 -13.68
N THR A 110 8.89 30.12 -12.79
CA THR A 110 9.54 30.62 -11.56
C THR A 110 8.56 30.78 -10.41
N PRO A 111 8.73 30.08 -9.28
CA PRO A 111 7.84 30.23 -8.14
C PRO A 111 7.97 31.62 -7.52
N ASP A 112 6.94 32.44 -7.63
CA ASP A 112 6.77 33.59 -6.78
C ASP A 112 6.18 33.16 -5.43
N TRP A 113 7.03 33.05 -4.44
CA TRP A 113 6.67 32.62 -3.09
C TRP A 113 5.64 33.52 -2.39
N GLN A 114 5.52 34.78 -2.80
CA GLN A 114 4.48 35.68 -2.28
C GLN A 114 3.10 35.29 -2.83
N SER A 115 3.03 34.97 -4.12
CA SER A 115 1.79 34.45 -4.75
C SER A 115 1.41 33.08 -4.19
N VAL A 116 2.38 32.21 -3.88
CA VAL A 116 2.15 30.94 -3.18
C VAL A 116 1.54 31.19 -1.79
N GLY A 117 2.10 32.11 -1.01
CA GLY A 117 1.61 32.47 0.32
C GLY A 117 0.18 33.02 0.26
N ALA A 118 -0.10 33.93 -0.67
CA ALA A 118 -1.43 34.51 -0.86
C ALA A 118 -2.47 33.47 -1.32
N ALA A 119 -2.07 32.51 -2.17
CA ALA A 119 -2.94 31.43 -2.59
C ALA A 119 -3.21 30.44 -1.45
N ILE A 120 -2.24 30.17 -0.56
CA ILE A 120 -2.46 29.37 0.66
C ILE A 120 -3.46 30.07 1.57
N GLU A 121 -3.34 31.38 1.76
CA GLU A 121 -4.25 32.15 2.60
C GLU A 121 -5.67 32.30 2.00
N SER A 122 -5.79 32.38 0.68
CA SER A 122 -7.08 32.51 -0.04
C SER A 122 -7.79 31.19 -0.31
N SER A 123 -7.26 30.07 0.11
CA SER A 123 -7.57 28.73 -0.38
C SER A 123 -8.81 28.06 0.22
N THR A 124 -9.91 28.78 0.43
CA THR A 124 -11.25 28.16 0.60
C THR A 124 -11.63 27.26 -0.59
N LEU A 125 -11.16 27.57 -1.80
CA LEU A 125 -11.32 26.76 -3.01
C LEU A 125 -10.60 25.38 -2.95
N ILE A 126 -9.57 25.24 -2.13
CA ILE A 126 -8.80 24.01 -1.99
C ILE A 126 -9.53 22.98 -1.14
N VAL A 127 -10.32 23.41 -0.17
CA VAL A 127 -11.08 22.55 0.72
C VAL A 127 -12.11 21.72 -0.06
N ASP A 128 -12.82 22.32 -1.00
CA ASP A 128 -13.86 21.63 -1.81
C ASP A 128 -13.26 20.60 -2.79
N GLY A 129 -12.08 20.87 -3.34
CA GLY A 129 -11.36 19.93 -4.20
C GLY A 129 -10.70 18.79 -3.43
N MET A 130 -10.37 18.99 -2.17
CA MET A 130 -9.63 18.04 -1.33
C MET A 130 -10.51 17.05 -0.58
N SER A 131 -11.78 17.34 -0.36
CA SER A 131 -12.74 16.38 0.20
C SER A 131 -12.78 15.06 -0.59
N ARG A 132 -12.34 15.11 -1.85
CA ARG A 132 -12.23 13.98 -2.75
C ARG A 132 -10.97 13.12 -2.51
N TRP A 133 -9.88 13.70 -1.97
CA TRP A 133 -8.55 13.09 -1.88
C TRP A 133 -8.06 12.84 -0.46
N ALA A 134 -8.68 13.47 0.50
CA ALA A 134 -8.37 13.33 1.90
C ALA A 134 -9.64 13.04 2.70
N PRO A 135 -10.29 11.94 2.43
CA PRO A 135 -11.57 11.62 3.04
C PRO A 135 -11.49 11.50 4.55
N ASN A 136 -10.32 11.27 5.13
CA ASN A 136 -10.18 10.68 6.43
C ASN A 136 -10.23 11.67 7.58
N GLU A 137 -9.66 12.84 7.40
CA GLU A 137 -9.47 13.80 8.48
C GLU A 137 -10.50 14.93 8.44
N ILE A 138 -11.11 15.11 7.28
CA ILE A 138 -12.13 16.11 7.04
C ILE A 138 -13.53 15.53 7.23
N VAL A 139 -13.67 14.19 7.21
CA VAL A 139 -14.96 13.54 7.50
C VAL A 139 -15.24 13.57 9.00
N PRO A 140 -16.26 14.31 9.45
CA PRO A 140 -16.60 14.34 10.87
C PRO A 140 -16.86 12.92 11.41
N GLY A 141 -16.23 12.59 12.52
CA GLY A 141 -16.40 11.29 13.17
C GLY A 141 -15.47 10.18 12.65
N TYR A 142 -14.57 10.45 11.70
CA TYR A 142 -13.65 9.44 11.18
C TYR A 142 -12.86 8.72 12.28
N PHE A 143 -12.16 9.45 13.14
CA PHE A 143 -11.36 8.85 14.21
C PHE A 143 -12.22 8.08 15.23
N ALA A 144 -13.43 8.57 15.50
CA ALA A 144 -14.37 7.85 16.36
C ALA A 144 -14.81 6.53 15.73
N ALA A 145 -15.06 6.52 14.43
CA ALA A 145 -15.41 5.30 13.69
C ALA A 145 -14.26 4.28 13.66
N VAL A 146 -13.02 4.73 13.43
CA VAL A 146 -11.84 3.86 13.48
C VAL A 146 -11.66 3.27 14.88
N ALA A 147 -11.79 4.09 15.94
CA ALA A 147 -11.71 3.64 17.31
C ALA A 147 -12.82 2.64 17.66
N GLU A 148 -14.03 2.85 17.16
CA GLU A 148 -15.16 1.93 17.31
C GLU A 148 -14.87 0.58 16.66
N MET A 149 -14.40 0.57 15.41
CA MET A 149 -14.04 -0.67 14.69
C MET A 149 -12.90 -1.41 15.39
N PHE A 150 -11.89 -0.67 15.88
CA PHE A 150 -10.78 -1.25 16.63
C PHE A 150 -11.28 -1.92 17.92
N ALA A 151 -12.18 -1.26 18.67
CA ALA A 151 -12.75 -1.80 19.91
C ALA A 151 -13.73 -2.96 19.66
N ALA A 152 -14.40 -3.00 18.51
CA ALA A 152 -15.37 -4.04 18.15
C ALA A 152 -14.71 -5.37 17.78
N ALA A 153 -13.45 -5.37 17.34
CA ALA A 153 -12.74 -6.58 16.95
C ALA A 153 -12.27 -7.37 18.19
N SER A 154 -12.34 -8.70 18.11
CA SER A 154 -11.77 -9.61 19.11
C SER A 154 -10.25 -9.70 18.98
N HIS A 155 -9.71 -9.44 17.78
CA HIS A 155 -8.28 -9.50 17.45
C HIS A 155 -7.98 -8.64 16.21
N ILE A 156 -6.81 -8.02 16.18
CA ILE A 156 -6.36 -7.23 15.02
C ILE A 156 -5.23 -7.99 14.31
N SER A 157 -5.36 -8.15 12.98
CA SER A 157 -4.28 -8.59 12.10
C SER A 157 -3.68 -7.36 11.41
N VAL A 158 -2.41 -7.12 11.58
CA VAL A 158 -1.71 -5.97 10.96
C VAL A 158 -0.49 -6.43 10.18
N CYS A 159 -0.16 -5.75 9.08
CA CYS A 159 1.01 -6.13 8.28
C CYS A 159 2.34 -5.70 8.93
N SER A 160 2.32 -4.83 9.96
CA SER A 160 3.52 -4.28 10.60
C SER A 160 3.24 -3.71 11.99
N LEU A 161 4.29 -3.50 12.76
CA LEU A 161 4.22 -2.74 14.03
C LEU A 161 3.93 -1.26 13.77
N HIS A 162 4.34 -0.72 12.62
CA HIS A 162 4.00 0.63 12.21
C HIS A 162 2.48 0.81 12.10
N GLU A 163 1.79 -0.13 11.46
CA GLU A 163 0.34 -0.07 11.28
C GLU A 163 -0.41 -0.09 12.62
N ILE A 164 -0.07 -1.01 13.53
CA ILE A 164 -0.72 -1.03 14.86
C ILE A 164 -0.38 0.22 15.67
N GLY A 165 0.84 0.76 15.51
CA GLY A 165 1.23 2.01 16.16
C GLY A 165 0.39 3.22 15.70
N MET A 166 0.01 3.27 14.42
CA MET A 166 -0.91 4.28 13.89
C MET A 166 -2.31 4.14 14.48
N LEU A 167 -2.86 2.93 14.53
CA LEU A 167 -4.17 2.65 15.13
C LEU A 167 -4.19 3.00 16.61
N ALA A 168 -3.14 2.65 17.36
CA ALA A 168 -3.03 2.95 18.77
C ALA A 168 -2.97 4.47 19.08
N ARG A 169 -2.42 5.27 18.16
CA ARG A 169 -2.46 6.74 18.29
C ARG A 169 -3.86 7.30 18.14
N ILE A 170 -4.68 6.71 17.26
CA ILE A 170 -6.08 7.13 17.06
C ILE A 170 -6.95 6.69 18.22
N ALA A 171 -6.72 5.51 18.77
CA ALA A 171 -7.54 4.88 19.80
C ALA A 171 -6.70 4.43 21.01
N PRO A 172 -6.05 5.35 21.75
CA PRO A 172 -5.08 5.00 22.79
C PRO A 172 -5.69 4.24 23.99
N SER A 173 -7.00 4.30 24.17
CA SER A 173 -7.73 3.57 25.21
C SER A 173 -8.19 2.16 24.78
N VAL A 174 -8.00 1.78 23.51
CA VAL A 174 -8.37 0.47 23.00
C VAL A 174 -7.18 -0.48 23.13
N HIS A 175 -7.42 -1.65 23.73
CA HIS A 175 -6.38 -2.65 24.03
C HIS A 175 -6.71 -4.00 23.38
N THR A 176 -7.26 -4.00 22.19
CA THR A 176 -7.55 -5.23 21.44
C THR A 176 -6.25 -5.98 21.12
N PRO A 177 -6.16 -7.29 21.41
CA PRO A 177 -5.01 -8.10 21.07
C PRO A 177 -4.71 -8.05 19.56
N PHE A 178 -3.43 -8.10 19.20
CA PHE A 178 -3.03 -8.07 17.79
C PHE A 178 -1.97 -9.11 17.44
N THR A 179 -1.84 -9.36 16.15
CA THR A 179 -0.75 -10.15 15.56
C THR A 179 -0.20 -9.42 14.35
N VAL A 180 1.12 -9.34 14.27
CA VAL A 180 1.79 -8.91 13.03
C VAL A 180 1.80 -10.09 12.06
N VAL A 181 1.17 -9.89 10.92
CA VAL A 181 1.03 -10.82 9.80
C VAL A 181 1.65 -10.17 8.57
N PRO A 182 2.97 -10.28 8.35
CA PRO A 182 3.61 -9.67 7.20
C PRO A 182 3.04 -10.22 5.90
N HIS A 183 2.81 -9.34 4.92
CA HIS A 183 2.40 -9.77 3.59
C HIS A 183 3.53 -10.49 2.87
N GLY A 184 3.16 -11.40 1.98
CA GLY A 184 4.09 -12.18 1.19
C GLY A 184 4.31 -11.62 -0.22
N VAL A 185 5.30 -12.19 -0.88
CA VAL A 185 5.54 -12.04 -2.31
C VAL A 185 5.84 -13.40 -2.94
N ALA A 186 5.33 -13.64 -4.15
CA ALA A 186 5.67 -14.84 -4.91
C ALA A 186 7.02 -14.62 -5.60
N ALA A 187 8.12 -14.76 -4.86
CA ALA A 187 9.47 -14.47 -5.34
C ALA A 187 9.86 -15.28 -6.57
N SER A 188 9.30 -16.49 -6.75
CA SER A 188 9.51 -17.33 -7.95
C SER A 188 9.09 -16.66 -9.24
N ASP A 189 8.08 -15.79 -9.21
CA ASP A 189 7.56 -15.10 -10.39
C ASP A 189 8.52 -14.04 -10.92
N PHE A 190 9.45 -13.60 -10.10
CA PHE A 190 10.39 -12.51 -10.40
C PHE A 190 11.83 -12.99 -10.56
N SER A 191 12.25 -14.04 -9.87
CA SER A 191 13.65 -14.52 -9.82
C SER A 191 14.15 -15.02 -11.19
N GLY A 192 13.27 -15.63 -12.00
CA GLY A 192 13.59 -16.17 -13.32
C GLY A 192 13.40 -15.19 -14.49
N ALA A 193 12.95 -13.96 -14.24
CA ALA A 193 12.67 -13.00 -15.29
C ALA A 193 13.96 -12.48 -15.96
N SER A 194 13.88 -12.19 -17.24
CA SER A 194 14.95 -11.57 -18.05
C SER A 194 14.63 -10.11 -18.33
N ALA A 195 15.62 -9.23 -18.24
CA ALA A 195 15.49 -7.84 -18.67
C ALA A 195 15.21 -7.70 -20.17
N ALA A 196 15.58 -8.72 -20.98
CA ALA A 196 15.53 -8.67 -22.44
C ALA A 196 14.11 -8.43 -22.97
N ASP A 197 13.11 -9.12 -22.41
CA ASP A 197 11.73 -9.05 -22.91
C ASP A 197 11.15 -7.62 -22.83
N PHE A 198 11.47 -6.90 -21.76
CA PHE A 198 11.07 -5.50 -21.60
C PHE A 198 11.90 -4.58 -22.49
N THR A 199 13.23 -4.79 -22.52
CA THR A 199 14.15 -3.96 -23.30
C THR A 199 13.88 -4.07 -24.80
N GLU A 200 13.65 -5.28 -25.32
CA GLU A 200 13.33 -5.50 -26.73
C GLU A 200 12.00 -4.86 -27.13
N ARG A 201 11.01 -4.90 -26.23
CA ARG A 201 9.67 -4.37 -26.53
C ARG A 201 9.58 -2.86 -26.45
N TYR A 202 10.26 -2.24 -25.48
CA TYR A 202 10.12 -0.80 -25.17
C TYR A 202 11.36 0.03 -25.50
N GLY A 203 12.49 -0.60 -25.80
CA GLY A 203 13.76 0.09 -26.04
C GLY A 203 14.37 0.74 -24.78
N LEU A 204 13.91 0.34 -23.61
CA LEU A 204 14.27 0.94 -22.33
C LEU A 204 15.11 -0.01 -21.48
N ALA A 205 16.22 0.49 -20.95
CA ALA A 205 17.10 -0.19 -19.99
C ALA A 205 17.77 0.81 -19.07
N ASP A 206 18.15 0.40 -17.86
CA ASP A 206 18.90 1.22 -16.89
C ASP A 206 18.16 2.52 -16.49
N PHE A 207 16.85 2.43 -16.33
CA PHE A 207 15.93 3.53 -16.02
C PHE A 207 15.53 3.56 -14.55
N ILE A 208 14.97 4.69 -14.11
CA ILE A 208 14.31 4.85 -12.81
C ILE A 208 12.86 4.41 -12.97
N LEU A 209 12.45 3.38 -12.21
CA LEU A 209 11.13 2.77 -12.30
C LEU A 209 10.26 3.11 -11.10
N CYS A 210 8.98 3.43 -11.36
CA CYS A 210 7.95 3.43 -10.33
C CYS A 210 6.77 2.59 -10.79
N VAL A 211 6.42 1.55 -10.03
CA VAL A 211 5.27 0.67 -10.32
C VAL A 211 4.17 0.89 -9.28
N GLY A 212 2.97 1.11 -9.76
CA GLY A 212 1.76 1.33 -8.94
C GLY A 212 0.79 2.29 -9.60
N ASN A 213 -0.42 2.42 -9.04
CA ASN A 213 -1.39 3.40 -9.52
C ASN A 213 -0.73 4.77 -9.62
N VAL A 214 -0.98 5.48 -10.70
CA VAL A 214 -0.51 6.87 -10.84
C VAL A 214 -1.49 7.77 -10.13
N GLU A 215 -1.14 8.14 -8.92
CA GLU A 215 -1.99 8.91 -8.01
C GLU A 215 -1.13 9.77 -7.07
N PRO A 216 -1.63 10.92 -6.61
CA PRO A 216 -0.87 11.84 -5.77
C PRO A 216 -0.29 11.23 -4.48
N ARG A 217 -0.96 10.26 -3.86
CA ARG A 217 -0.48 9.56 -2.65
C ARG A 217 0.82 8.79 -2.90
N LYS A 218 1.00 8.24 -4.11
CA LYS A 218 2.23 7.55 -4.56
C LYS A 218 3.37 8.52 -4.88
N ASN A 219 3.06 9.80 -5.01
CA ASN A 219 4.04 10.89 -5.08
C ASN A 219 5.00 10.85 -6.29
N GLN A 220 4.52 10.33 -7.43
CA GLN A 220 5.33 10.25 -8.65
C GLN A 220 5.80 11.62 -9.14
N LEU A 221 5.05 12.69 -8.89
CA LEU A 221 5.45 14.05 -9.26
C LEU A 221 6.76 14.45 -8.59
N MET A 222 6.91 14.18 -7.27
CA MET A 222 8.16 14.48 -6.56
C MET A 222 9.31 13.58 -7.01
N LEU A 223 9.01 12.32 -7.40
CA LEU A 223 10.00 11.47 -8.05
C LEU A 223 10.49 12.09 -9.36
N VAL A 224 9.56 12.53 -10.22
CA VAL A 224 9.89 13.19 -11.49
C VAL A 224 10.76 14.41 -11.25
N GLU A 225 10.40 15.29 -10.32
CA GLU A 225 11.20 16.47 -9.96
C GLU A 225 12.59 16.09 -9.44
N ALA A 226 12.69 15.07 -8.59
CA ALA A 226 13.96 14.61 -8.05
C ALA A 226 14.87 14.03 -9.15
N ALA A 227 14.29 13.30 -10.10
CA ALA A 227 15.02 12.61 -11.15
C ALA A 227 15.43 13.52 -12.33
N ARG A 228 14.85 14.71 -12.47
CA ARG A 228 15.22 15.65 -13.56
C ARG A 228 16.71 15.97 -13.63
N ALA A 229 17.38 16.00 -12.46
CA ALA A 229 18.82 16.25 -12.38
C ALA A 229 19.68 15.01 -12.69
N LEU A 230 19.03 13.84 -12.84
CA LEU A 230 19.70 12.59 -13.17
C LEU A 230 19.51 12.33 -14.68
N GLU A 231 20.58 11.96 -15.37
CA GLU A 231 20.55 11.73 -16.80
C GLU A 231 20.00 10.32 -17.13
N ARG A 232 18.79 10.00 -16.59
CA ARG A 232 18.14 8.71 -16.77
C ARG A 232 16.69 8.87 -17.17
N GLU A 233 16.20 7.89 -17.91
CA GLU A 233 14.76 7.76 -18.21
C GLU A 233 13.97 7.51 -16.92
N ILE A 234 12.78 8.07 -16.84
CA ILE A 234 11.82 7.83 -15.75
C ILE A 234 10.65 7.06 -16.33
N VAL A 235 10.38 5.88 -15.81
CA VAL A 235 9.30 5.01 -16.30
C VAL A 235 8.27 4.81 -15.18
N LEU A 236 7.05 5.25 -15.42
CA LEU A 236 5.90 4.94 -14.57
C LEU A 236 5.11 3.79 -15.18
N ILE A 237 4.79 2.77 -14.39
CA ILE A 237 3.98 1.63 -14.81
C ILE A 237 2.83 1.43 -13.85
N GLY A 238 1.61 1.48 -14.36
CA GLY A 238 0.39 1.21 -13.59
C GLY A 238 -0.78 2.08 -13.99
N PRO A 239 -2.01 1.69 -13.61
CA PRO A 239 -3.21 2.39 -14.03
C PRO A 239 -3.27 3.80 -13.45
N ASN A 240 -3.90 4.70 -14.22
CA ASN A 240 -4.24 6.04 -13.79
C ASN A 240 -5.78 6.17 -13.77
N ASP A 241 -6.34 6.51 -12.62
CA ASP A 241 -7.77 6.81 -12.54
C ASP A 241 -8.06 8.05 -13.42
N PRO A 242 -9.11 8.05 -14.24
CA PRO A 242 -9.50 9.25 -15.00
C PRO A 242 -9.66 10.50 -14.14
N ALA A 243 -9.96 10.32 -12.87
CA ALA A 243 -10.01 11.40 -11.88
C ALA A 243 -8.65 12.03 -11.58
N ASP A 244 -7.55 11.29 -11.82
CA ASP A 244 -6.16 11.71 -11.62
C ASP A 244 -5.45 12.05 -12.95
N SER A 245 -6.21 12.20 -14.04
CA SER A 245 -5.65 12.49 -15.37
C SER A 245 -4.76 13.74 -15.38
N ASP A 246 -5.16 14.79 -14.66
CA ASP A 246 -4.39 16.02 -14.54
C ASP A 246 -3.05 15.82 -13.79
N TYR A 247 -3.02 14.91 -12.82
CA TYR A 247 -1.80 14.56 -12.12
C TYR A 247 -0.79 13.85 -13.03
N LEU A 248 -1.24 12.89 -13.83
CA LEU A 248 -0.40 12.23 -14.83
C LEU A 248 0.07 13.23 -15.90
N ALA A 249 -0.83 14.13 -16.36
CA ALA A 249 -0.46 15.17 -17.33
C ALA A 249 0.65 16.07 -16.77
N LEU A 250 0.58 16.44 -15.49
CA LEU A 250 1.62 17.21 -14.83
C LEU A 250 2.94 16.42 -14.70
N CYS A 251 2.89 15.14 -14.36
CA CYS A 251 4.09 14.29 -14.35
C CYS A 251 4.77 14.24 -15.73
N ARG A 252 3.98 14.12 -16.82
CA ARG A 252 4.51 14.15 -18.20
C ARG A 252 5.15 15.48 -18.55
N LEU A 253 4.45 16.59 -18.25
CA LEU A 253 4.95 17.94 -18.50
C LEU A 253 6.30 18.17 -17.79
N ARG A 254 6.41 17.75 -16.54
CA ARG A 254 7.62 17.96 -15.72
C ARG A 254 8.75 16.99 -16.10
N GLY A 255 8.43 15.78 -16.52
CA GLY A 255 9.42 14.77 -16.92
C GLY A 255 10.03 15.01 -18.28
N GLY A 256 9.29 15.68 -19.20
CA GLY A 256 9.76 16.02 -20.55
C GLY A 256 10.09 14.79 -21.39
N ASP A 257 11.14 14.88 -22.19
CA ASP A 257 11.51 13.84 -23.18
C ASP A 257 12.04 12.53 -22.53
N ARG A 258 12.42 12.59 -21.27
CA ARG A 258 12.90 11.41 -20.51
C ARG A 258 11.84 10.81 -19.59
N PHE A 259 10.59 10.92 -19.98
CA PHE A 259 9.45 10.39 -19.23
C PHE A 259 8.63 9.43 -20.07
N SER A 260 8.49 8.21 -19.59
CA SER A 260 7.66 7.17 -20.18
C SER A 260 6.57 6.72 -19.23
N TYR A 261 5.36 6.53 -19.73
CA TYR A 261 4.23 6.01 -19.01
C TYR A 261 3.63 4.80 -19.71
N ILE A 262 3.40 3.73 -18.94
CA ILE A 262 2.78 2.49 -19.40
C ILE A 262 1.62 2.18 -18.46
N ASP A 263 0.40 2.19 -18.99
CA ASP A 263 -0.82 2.02 -18.18
C ASP A 263 -0.89 0.65 -17.51
N TRP A 264 -0.60 -0.41 -18.26
CA TRP A 264 -0.69 -1.77 -17.77
C TRP A 264 0.32 -2.69 -18.45
N LEU A 265 0.85 -3.64 -17.68
CA LEU A 265 1.68 -4.73 -18.19
C LEU A 265 1.24 -6.08 -17.64
N PRO A 266 1.32 -7.16 -18.43
CA PRO A 266 1.19 -8.51 -17.92
C PRO A 266 2.32 -8.84 -16.94
N ARG A 267 2.04 -9.71 -15.97
CA ARG A 267 2.94 -10.03 -14.84
C ARG A 267 4.38 -10.37 -15.27
N GLY A 268 4.55 -11.16 -16.32
CA GLY A 268 5.89 -11.51 -16.85
C GLY A 268 6.68 -10.29 -17.33
N LEU A 269 6.00 -9.31 -17.98
CA LEU A 269 6.66 -8.07 -18.41
C LEU A 269 6.92 -7.11 -17.24
N ILE A 270 6.11 -7.11 -16.19
CA ILE A 270 6.41 -6.38 -14.95
C ILE A 270 7.71 -6.93 -14.32
N ALA A 271 7.83 -8.26 -14.23
CA ALA A 271 9.05 -8.89 -13.72
C ALA A 271 10.30 -8.53 -14.57
N SER A 272 10.14 -8.52 -15.89
CA SER A 272 11.18 -8.09 -16.82
C SER A 272 11.51 -6.60 -16.68
N ALA A 273 10.52 -5.73 -16.43
CA ALA A 273 10.74 -4.31 -16.17
C ALA A 273 11.56 -4.06 -14.89
N TYR A 274 11.28 -4.79 -13.81
CA TYR A 274 12.10 -4.73 -12.60
C TYR A 274 13.56 -5.14 -12.85
N LYS A 275 13.78 -6.16 -13.70
CA LYS A 275 15.14 -6.60 -14.08
C LYS A 275 15.86 -5.60 -15.00
N ALA A 276 15.13 -4.87 -15.83
CA ALA A 276 15.69 -3.88 -16.74
C ALA A 276 15.95 -2.51 -16.09
N ALA A 277 15.29 -2.24 -14.95
CA ALA A 277 15.43 -1.00 -14.22
C ALA A 277 16.75 -0.94 -13.42
N ALA A 278 17.33 0.24 -13.32
CA ALA A 278 18.46 0.50 -12.43
C ALA A 278 18.03 0.58 -10.96
N VAL A 279 16.85 1.13 -10.71
CA VAL A 279 16.29 1.29 -9.36
C VAL A 279 14.77 1.42 -9.43
N HIS A 280 14.07 0.78 -8.52
CA HIS A 280 12.64 1.03 -8.27
C HIS A 280 12.49 2.05 -7.16
N VAL A 281 11.67 3.08 -7.38
CA VAL A 281 11.48 4.19 -6.45
C VAL A 281 10.00 4.37 -6.15
N LEU A 282 9.61 4.27 -4.89
CA LEU A 282 8.25 4.50 -4.43
C LEU A 282 8.25 5.47 -3.25
N PRO A 283 8.26 6.80 -3.49
CA PRO A 283 8.32 7.82 -2.44
C PRO A 283 6.93 8.18 -1.92
N SER A 284 6.10 7.18 -1.66
CA SER A 284 4.71 7.35 -1.23
C SER A 284 4.61 8.08 0.12
N PHE A 285 3.51 8.81 0.31
CA PHE A 285 3.18 9.41 1.60
C PHE A 285 2.68 8.38 2.63
N ALA A 286 2.11 7.29 2.16
CA ALA A 286 1.61 6.24 3.03
C ALA A 286 1.55 4.90 2.27
N GLU A 287 2.11 3.86 2.88
CA GLU A 287 2.05 2.48 2.41
C GLU A 287 1.87 1.52 3.59
N GLY A 288 1.18 0.41 3.34
CA GLY A 288 1.25 -0.75 4.20
C GLY A 288 2.53 -1.54 3.89
N SER A 289 2.43 -2.60 3.07
CA SER A 289 3.58 -3.43 2.64
C SER A 289 4.19 -3.03 1.31
N ALA A 290 3.55 -2.14 0.55
CA ALA A 290 3.98 -1.71 -0.80
C ALA A 290 4.35 -2.90 -1.71
N LEU A 291 3.35 -3.72 -2.10
CA LEU A 291 3.58 -4.98 -2.85
C LEU A 291 4.49 -4.81 -4.08
N SER A 292 4.36 -3.71 -4.83
CA SER A 292 5.22 -3.43 -5.99
C SER A 292 6.69 -3.28 -5.62
N THR A 293 6.98 -2.74 -4.44
CA THR A 293 8.35 -2.65 -3.90
C THR A 293 8.85 -4.03 -3.45
N MET A 294 7.98 -4.86 -2.84
CA MET A 294 8.32 -6.25 -2.50
C MET A 294 8.65 -7.07 -3.76
N GLU A 295 7.91 -6.86 -4.84
CA GLU A 295 8.12 -7.48 -6.15
C GLU A 295 9.45 -7.02 -6.77
N ALA A 296 9.75 -5.72 -6.74
CA ALA A 296 11.02 -5.17 -7.20
C ALA A 296 12.20 -5.76 -6.42
N ALA A 297 12.10 -5.80 -5.09
CA ALA A 297 13.10 -6.41 -4.21
C ALA A 297 13.29 -7.90 -4.52
N ALA A 298 12.21 -8.67 -4.69
CA ALA A 298 12.26 -10.09 -5.04
C ALA A 298 12.86 -10.33 -6.44
N ALA A 299 12.69 -9.37 -7.37
CA ALA A 299 13.36 -9.37 -8.66
C ALA A 299 14.86 -9.05 -8.56
N GLY A 300 15.36 -8.58 -7.43
CA GLY A 300 16.74 -8.13 -7.26
C GLY A 300 17.00 -6.73 -7.81
N CYS A 301 15.95 -5.93 -8.00
CA CYS A 301 16.07 -4.51 -8.31
C CYS A 301 16.46 -3.74 -7.03
N ALA A 302 17.36 -2.76 -7.13
CA ALA A 302 17.60 -1.83 -6.03
C ALA A 302 16.33 -1.04 -5.73
N ILE A 303 16.06 -0.74 -4.47
CA ILE A 303 14.84 -0.04 -4.07
C ILE A 303 15.12 1.24 -3.30
N VAL A 304 14.31 2.26 -3.58
CA VAL A 304 14.20 3.49 -2.77
C VAL A 304 12.75 3.62 -2.30
N THR A 305 12.56 3.77 -1.00
CA THR A 305 11.24 3.86 -0.37
C THR A 305 11.11 5.14 0.45
N SER A 306 9.89 5.52 0.78
CA SER A 306 9.71 6.60 1.74
C SER A 306 10.05 6.13 3.16
N ASN A 307 10.21 7.07 4.07
CA ASN A 307 10.37 6.80 5.51
C ASN A 307 9.03 6.94 6.27
N ARG A 308 7.89 6.77 5.59
CA ARG A 308 6.54 7.01 6.12
C ARG A 308 5.67 5.76 6.27
N GLY A 309 6.21 4.57 6.08
CA GLY A 309 5.46 3.32 6.14
C GLY A 309 6.22 2.20 6.84
N SER A 310 5.90 0.98 6.49
CA SER A 310 6.45 -0.24 7.09
C SER A 310 7.77 -0.68 6.47
N GLU A 311 8.38 0.10 5.61
CA GLU A 311 9.50 -0.28 4.75
C GLU A 311 10.70 -0.79 5.53
N LEU A 312 11.02 -0.15 6.67
CA LEU A 312 12.14 -0.59 7.51
C LEU A 312 11.88 -1.94 8.18
N GLU A 313 10.61 -2.29 8.43
CA GLU A 313 10.25 -3.60 8.97
C GLU A 313 10.38 -4.72 7.92
N TYR A 314 10.14 -4.37 6.64
CA TYR A 314 10.23 -5.32 5.52
C TYR A 314 11.65 -5.46 4.97
N TYR A 315 12.44 -4.38 4.92
CA TYR A 315 13.72 -4.37 4.20
C TYR A 315 14.94 -4.11 5.10
N GLY A 316 14.73 -3.59 6.32
CA GLY A 316 15.83 -3.21 7.21
C GLY A 316 16.79 -2.22 6.53
N ASP A 317 18.07 -2.52 6.63
CA ASP A 317 19.15 -1.70 6.03
C ASP A 317 19.37 -1.98 4.52
N LEU A 318 18.52 -2.84 3.90
CA LEU A 318 18.63 -3.19 2.48
C LEU A 318 17.87 -2.22 1.56
N THR A 319 17.34 -1.14 2.08
CA THR A 319 16.67 -0.08 1.30
C THR A 319 17.29 1.28 1.59
N TYR A 320 17.18 2.17 0.60
CA TYR A 320 17.49 3.59 0.77
C TYR A 320 16.19 4.36 0.99
N THR A 321 16.05 4.97 2.16
CA THR A 321 14.84 5.73 2.48
C THR A 321 14.98 7.21 2.10
N CYS A 322 13.85 7.82 1.73
CA CYS A 322 13.74 9.24 1.42
C CYS A 322 12.59 9.91 2.19
N ASP A 323 12.68 11.21 2.32
CA ASP A 323 11.58 12.07 2.75
C ASP A 323 10.71 12.39 1.52
N PRO A 324 9.43 11.98 1.48
CA PRO A 324 8.54 12.21 0.35
C PRO A 324 8.26 13.69 0.06
N LEU A 325 8.46 14.58 1.05
CA LEU A 325 8.30 16.02 0.90
C LEU A 325 9.51 16.71 0.26
N SER A 326 10.63 16.00 0.06
CA SER A 326 11.89 16.57 -0.40
C SER A 326 12.41 15.92 -1.68
N PRO A 327 12.26 16.55 -2.86
CA PRO A 327 12.89 16.08 -4.08
C PRO A 327 14.40 15.85 -3.95
N ALA A 328 15.08 16.70 -3.15
CA ALA A 328 16.51 16.55 -2.87
C ALA A 328 16.80 15.25 -2.08
N SER A 329 15.98 14.92 -1.09
CA SER A 329 16.09 13.66 -0.33
C SER A 329 15.87 12.46 -1.24
N ILE A 330 14.82 12.50 -2.08
CA ILE A 330 14.51 11.43 -3.06
C ILE A 330 15.71 11.25 -4.00
N ARG A 331 16.25 12.34 -4.56
CA ARG A 331 17.41 12.30 -5.46
C ARG A 331 18.64 11.66 -4.78
N ILE A 332 18.97 12.10 -3.56
CA ILE A 332 20.10 11.55 -2.81
C ILE A 332 19.95 10.03 -2.57
N ALA A 333 18.74 9.59 -2.23
CA ALA A 333 18.45 8.17 -2.03
C ALA A 333 18.62 7.38 -3.34
N ILE A 334 18.15 7.91 -4.48
CA ILE A 334 18.35 7.32 -5.81
C ILE A 334 19.85 7.21 -6.13
N GLU A 335 20.61 8.31 -5.97
CA GLU A 335 22.06 8.33 -6.24
C GLU A 335 22.82 7.30 -5.37
N ARG A 336 22.39 7.09 -4.14
CA ARG A 336 22.95 6.05 -3.27
C ARG A 336 22.62 4.64 -3.77
N ALA A 337 21.37 4.39 -4.12
CA ALA A 337 20.93 3.10 -4.65
C ALA A 337 21.62 2.74 -5.98
N LEU A 338 21.88 3.72 -6.83
CA LEU A 338 22.61 3.53 -8.09
C LEU A 338 24.10 3.23 -7.88
N ARG A 339 24.71 3.76 -6.81
CA ARG A 339 26.14 3.51 -6.49
C ARG A 339 26.37 2.18 -5.80
N ASP A 340 25.43 1.76 -4.97
CA ASP A 340 25.51 0.54 -4.16
C ASP A 340 24.16 -0.20 -4.22
N PRO A 341 23.87 -0.89 -5.33
CA PRO A 341 22.63 -1.61 -5.51
C PRO A 341 22.64 -2.89 -4.66
N LEU A 342 21.77 -2.96 -3.66
CA LEU A 342 21.64 -4.09 -2.73
C LEU A 342 20.71 -5.20 -3.27
N GLY A 343 20.53 -5.28 -4.58
CA GLY A 343 19.51 -6.12 -5.22
C GLY A 343 19.63 -7.62 -4.94
N GLU A 344 20.85 -8.17 -4.92
CA GLU A 344 21.06 -9.61 -4.61
C GLU A 344 20.70 -9.91 -3.14
N GLN A 345 21.13 -9.07 -2.23
CA GLN A 345 20.82 -9.19 -0.79
C GLN A 345 19.31 -9.05 -0.56
N LEU A 346 18.65 -8.10 -1.24
CA LEU A 346 17.20 -7.92 -1.22
C LEU A 346 16.47 -9.16 -1.72
N ALA A 347 16.84 -9.71 -2.88
CA ALA A 347 16.21 -10.91 -3.42
C ALA A 347 16.30 -12.09 -2.47
N ALA A 348 17.46 -12.31 -1.85
CA ALA A 348 17.66 -13.35 -0.84
C ALA A 348 16.79 -13.10 0.41
N HIS A 349 16.75 -11.86 0.90
CA HIS A 349 15.95 -11.45 2.06
C HIS A 349 14.45 -11.64 1.82
N MET A 350 13.94 -11.30 0.65
CA MET A 350 12.53 -11.45 0.28
C MET A 350 12.06 -12.90 0.25
N GLY A 351 12.96 -13.87 0.18
CA GLY A 351 12.64 -15.29 0.37
C GLY A 351 12.00 -15.63 1.72
N ALA A 352 12.15 -14.76 2.72
CA ALA A 352 11.50 -14.92 4.01
C ALA A 352 10.02 -14.46 4.01
N PHE A 353 9.59 -13.63 3.06
CA PHE A 353 8.26 -13.05 2.97
C PHE A 353 7.42 -13.82 1.93
N THR A 354 6.82 -14.92 2.34
CA THR A 354 6.00 -15.75 1.44
C THR A 354 4.53 -15.73 1.85
N TRP A 355 3.63 -15.91 0.88
CA TRP A 355 2.20 -16.02 1.15
C TRP A 355 1.85 -17.21 2.05
N ALA A 356 2.63 -18.28 2.00
CA ALA A 356 2.50 -19.40 2.93
C ALA A 356 2.72 -18.96 4.39
N ARG A 357 3.76 -18.16 4.66
CA ARG A 357 4.01 -17.61 6.00
C ARG A 357 2.95 -16.60 6.42
N THR A 358 2.44 -15.79 5.49
CA THR A 358 1.28 -14.91 5.76
C THR A 358 0.09 -15.75 6.22
N ALA A 359 -0.26 -16.82 5.51
CA ALA A 359 -1.36 -17.71 5.87
C ALA A 359 -1.13 -18.43 7.20
N GLU A 360 0.09 -18.91 7.48
CA GLU A 360 0.46 -19.53 8.76
C GLU A 360 0.29 -18.55 9.94
N ALA A 361 0.75 -17.30 9.78
CA ALA A 361 0.61 -16.27 10.79
C ALA A 361 -0.86 -15.89 11.02
N THR A 362 -1.65 -15.79 9.94
CA THR A 362 -3.10 -15.55 10.00
C THR A 362 -3.82 -16.69 10.72
N LEU A 363 -3.51 -17.95 10.39
CA LEU A 363 -4.09 -19.11 11.09
C LEU A 363 -3.69 -19.09 12.58
N GLY A 364 -2.46 -18.67 12.91
CA GLY A 364 -2.01 -18.45 14.27
C GLY A 364 -2.85 -17.39 15.01
N ALA A 365 -3.21 -16.30 14.35
CA ALA A 365 -4.12 -15.28 14.90
C ALA A 365 -5.49 -15.86 15.18
N TYR A 366 -6.09 -16.63 14.27
CA TYR A 366 -7.38 -17.29 14.49
C TYR A 366 -7.37 -18.23 15.70
N ARG A 367 -6.33 -19.05 15.84
CA ARG A 367 -6.20 -19.96 16.99
C ARG A 367 -6.12 -19.22 18.32
N ARG A 368 -5.39 -18.09 18.38
CA ARG A 368 -5.33 -17.23 19.60
C ARG A 368 -6.67 -16.60 19.90
N THR A 369 -7.37 -16.11 18.88
CA THR A 369 -8.70 -15.52 19.03
C THR A 369 -9.71 -16.51 19.56
N LEU A 370 -9.76 -17.73 19.03
CA LEU A 370 -10.62 -18.82 19.50
C LEU A 370 -10.30 -19.25 20.91
N ALA A 371 -9.01 -19.38 21.27
CA ALA A 371 -8.60 -19.75 22.60
C ALA A 371 -9.06 -18.71 23.65
N ALA A 372 -8.91 -17.42 23.33
CA ALA A 372 -9.39 -16.33 24.20
C ALA A 372 -10.93 -16.32 24.33
N HIS A 373 -11.64 -16.53 23.22
CA HIS A 373 -13.11 -16.55 23.20
C HIS A 373 -13.69 -17.72 24.04
N ASN A 374 -13.07 -18.91 23.99
CA ASN A 374 -13.51 -20.08 24.75
C ASN A 374 -13.13 -20.04 26.23
N SER A 375 -12.29 -19.08 26.65
CA SER A 375 -11.82 -18.95 28.03
C SER A 375 -12.54 -17.85 28.83
N GLY A 376 -13.33 -17.03 28.19
CA GLY A 376 -14.14 -15.95 28.77
C GLY A 376 -15.60 -16.30 28.82
#